data_cf054f546ecbfa92e60d1e1987333815
#
_entry.id   cf054f546ecbfa92e60d1e1987333815
#
_cell.length_a   1.000
_cell.length_b   1.000
_cell.length_c   1.000
_cell.angle_alpha   90.00
_cell.angle_beta   90.00
_cell.angle_gamma   90.00
#
_symmetry.space_group_name_H-M   'P 1'
#
loop_
_entity.id
_entity.type
_entity.pdbx_description
1 polymer ?
#
loop_
_entity_poly.entity_id
_entity_poly.type
_entity_poly.pdbx_seq_one_letter_code
_entity_poly.pdbx_strand_id
1 'polypeptide(L)'
;FVLNPVHLFHDYVIGEVKSSFNDIFYRGPDLKLDLSVISQEFGLGPGANIECESYDFFTKLYNSTLTRTDDRLYRLYRCAIVDLPLVLDAELNRSAYRGNSIVSGSRLSFVPKTSDISRSICTEPTLNMLFQKGIGSFLEHELQRKFKIDLTKQPVLNRKLALLGSIDGSFGTIDLSSASDSISINLVKALIPDYAFRWLMLTRSPCTTLPSGEVLRLDMISSMGNAFTFPLQTLIFSSLVTACYRILGIPLVYGKDGPQNFAVFGDDIIVRKDAYSFVVDCLTLFGFSVNESKSFNAGYFRESCGGDFWKGHNIRGVYLKELSHVSHVYSAINRLIRWSARSGTMLPKTVRRLFGYIGKTHRWFIPYTDGDTEGIKVPLEFFLSTRDSYWDYLLTRRDVPSRIKKSIVKSRTHPHSRSLKANTVDYLSSTVKPKSYAIPPDDKQECGLPGFHYNGSGLLHSMLGGFIRNGRITLRLNEANRTNVRLRSTSSWNWTPA
;
A
#
# COMPACT_ATOMS: atom_id res chain seq x y z
N PHE A 1 -1.70 6.18 28.89
CA PHE A 1 -2.85 5.28 28.73
C PHE A 1 -2.77 4.14 29.74
N VAL A 2 -3.83 3.92 30.49
CA VAL A 2 -3.99 2.80 31.43
C VAL A 2 -5.31 2.12 31.11
N LEU A 3 -5.29 0.79 30.97
CA LEU A 3 -6.52 0.01 30.84
C LEU A 3 -7.22 -0.02 32.22
N ASN A 4 -8.31 0.71 32.35
CA ASN A 4 -9.12 0.76 33.57
C ASN A 4 -10.43 -0.01 33.35
N PRO A 5 -10.49 -1.31 33.70
CA PRO A 5 -11.72 -2.06 33.60
C PRO A 5 -12.77 -1.49 34.60
N VAL A 6 -13.97 -1.24 34.08
CA VAL A 6 -15.10 -0.71 34.90
C VAL A 6 -15.90 -1.87 35.51
N HIS A 7 -15.88 -3.01 34.87
CA HIS A 7 -16.59 -4.21 35.33
C HIS A 7 -15.87 -5.51 34.89
N LEU A 8 -16.28 -6.62 35.49
CA LEU A 8 -15.65 -7.93 35.31
C LEU A 8 -15.50 -8.36 33.84
N PHE A 9 -16.47 -8.04 32.98
CA PHE A 9 -16.39 -8.39 31.56
C PHE A 9 -15.24 -7.68 30.84
N HIS A 10 -14.86 -6.47 31.24
CA HIS A 10 -13.69 -5.77 30.69
C HIS A 10 -12.40 -6.53 31.01
N ASP A 11 -12.25 -7.08 32.20
CA ASP A 11 -11.09 -7.89 32.57
C ASP A 11 -10.99 -9.16 31.72
N TYR A 12 -12.12 -9.83 31.49
CA TYR A 12 -12.17 -11.00 30.61
C TYR A 12 -11.78 -10.62 29.17
N VAL A 13 -12.29 -9.51 28.60
CA VAL A 13 -11.89 -9.06 27.26
C VAL A 13 -10.39 -8.79 27.19
N ILE A 14 -9.83 -8.08 28.16
CA ILE A 14 -8.38 -7.80 28.23
C ILE A 14 -7.58 -9.12 28.30
N GLY A 15 -8.01 -10.05 29.13
CA GLY A 15 -7.39 -11.38 29.27
C GLY A 15 -7.41 -12.18 27.97
N GLU A 16 -8.55 -12.24 27.29
CA GLU A 16 -8.71 -12.92 26.00
C GLU A 16 -7.86 -12.28 24.90
N VAL A 17 -7.79 -10.93 24.83
CA VAL A 17 -6.95 -10.24 23.87
C VAL A 17 -5.47 -10.52 24.15
N LYS A 18 -5.00 -10.48 25.39
CA LYS A 18 -3.63 -10.85 25.76
C LYS A 18 -3.32 -12.31 25.40
N SER A 19 -4.22 -13.23 25.71
CA SER A 19 -4.10 -14.63 25.31
C SER A 19 -3.99 -14.80 23.80
N SER A 20 -4.78 -14.02 23.05
CA SER A 20 -4.70 -13.97 21.60
C SER A 20 -3.32 -13.55 21.09
N PHE A 21 -2.71 -12.53 21.70
CA PHE A 21 -1.36 -12.09 21.34
C PHE A 21 -0.28 -13.08 21.76
N ASN A 22 -0.42 -13.75 22.88
CA ASN A 22 0.50 -14.82 23.26
C ASN A 22 0.51 -15.95 22.23
N ASP A 23 -0.64 -16.41 21.74
CA ASP A 23 -0.73 -17.43 20.70
C ASP A 23 -0.16 -16.96 19.33
N ILE A 24 -0.22 -15.66 19.06
CA ILE A 24 0.38 -15.06 17.85
C ILE A 24 1.89 -15.06 17.92
N PHE A 25 2.47 -14.73 19.07
CA PHE A 25 3.92 -14.52 19.19
C PHE A 25 4.67 -15.73 19.74
N TYR A 26 4.00 -16.70 20.37
CA TYR A 26 4.62 -17.91 20.88
C TYR A 26 4.09 -19.18 20.21
N ARG A 27 4.95 -20.18 20.10
CA ARG A 27 4.59 -21.56 19.74
C ARG A 27 5.07 -22.47 20.86
N GLY A 28 4.22 -22.70 21.87
CA GLY A 28 4.66 -23.29 23.13
C GLY A 28 5.69 -22.37 23.80
N PRO A 29 6.90 -22.84 24.11
CA PRO A 29 7.96 -22.01 24.67
C PRO A 29 8.72 -21.18 23.61
N ASP A 30 8.58 -21.48 22.33
CA ASP A 30 9.38 -20.89 21.25
C ASP A 30 8.85 -19.53 20.81
N LEU A 31 9.77 -18.61 20.50
CA LEU A 31 9.48 -17.31 19.95
C LEU A 31 9.21 -17.44 18.44
N LYS A 32 8.08 -16.91 17.97
CA LYS A 32 7.74 -16.93 16.54
C LYS A 32 8.33 -15.76 15.75
N LEU A 33 8.67 -14.66 16.39
CA LEU A 33 9.21 -13.47 15.76
C LEU A 33 10.66 -13.30 16.16
N ASP A 34 11.57 -13.58 15.25
CA ASP A 34 13.01 -13.40 15.40
C ASP A 34 13.62 -12.76 14.15
N LEU A 35 14.95 -12.58 14.14
CA LEU A 35 15.65 -11.99 13.01
C LEU A 35 15.51 -12.83 11.73
N SER A 36 15.50 -14.16 11.85
CA SER A 36 15.38 -15.05 10.70
C SER A 36 14.03 -14.88 10.01
N VAL A 37 12.93 -14.89 10.78
CA VAL A 37 11.58 -14.67 10.26
C VAL A 37 11.43 -13.28 9.64
N ILE A 38 11.92 -12.24 10.33
CA ILE A 38 11.83 -10.86 9.84
C ILE A 38 12.62 -10.70 8.52
N SER A 39 13.82 -11.28 8.44
CA SER A 39 14.70 -11.10 7.28
C SER A 39 14.24 -11.83 6.03
N GLN A 40 13.51 -12.93 6.14
CA GLN A 40 12.92 -13.64 5.01
C GLN A 40 11.90 -12.77 4.24
N GLU A 41 11.27 -11.83 4.94
CA GLU A 41 10.23 -10.95 4.40
C GLU A 41 10.71 -9.49 4.25
N PHE A 42 12.02 -9.28 4.20
CA PHE A 42 12.58 -7.96 3.95
C PHE A 42 12.03 -7.35 2.66
N GLY A 43 11.53 -6.14 2.74
CA GLY A 43 10.95 -5.45 1.61
C GLY A 43 10.85 -3.94 1.85
N LEU A 44 10.54 -3.23 0.79
CA LEU A 44 10.34 -1.79 0.84
C LEU A 44 9.00 -1.43 0.20
N GLY A 45 8.27 -0.55 0.85
CA GLY A 45 6.98 -0.07 0.35
C GLY A 45 7.12 0.71 -0.98
N PRO A 46 6.03 0.95 -1.70
CA PRO A 46 6.04 1.68 -2.97
C PRO A 46 6.29 3.18 -2.81
N GLY A 47 6.13 3.74 -1.60
CA GLY A 47 6.35 5.16 -1.30
C GLY A 47 7.82 5.55 -1.24
N ALA A 48 8.12 6.82 -1.01
CA ALA A 48 9.47 7.32 -0.76
C ALA A 48 10.02 6.86 0.60
N ASN A 49 11.34 6.82 0.74
CA ASN A 49 12.04 6.67 1.99
C ASN A 49 12.84 7.95 2.28
N ILE A 50 13.29 8.16 3.51
CA ILE A 50 14.14 9.31 3.84
C ILE A 50 15.42 9.24 2.96
N GLU A 51 15.80 10.38 2.39
CA GLU A 51 16.91 10.55 1.44
C GLU A 51 16.81 9.72 0.15
N CYS A 52 15.63 9.13 -0.13
CA CYS A 52 15.38 8.43 -1.39
C CYS A 52 13.94 8.64 -1.86
N GLU A 53 13.77 9.42 -2.90
CA GLU A 53 12.47 9.69 -3.50
C GLU A 53 12.08 8.70 -4.61
N SER A 54 12.91 7.70 -4.86
CA SER A 54 12.61 6.64 -5.82
C SER A 54 11.52 5.70 -5.30
N TYR A 55 10.89 5.00 -6.23
CA TYR A 55 9.83 4.03 -5.95
C TYR A 55 10.26 2.58 -6.19
N ASP A 56 11.45 2.37 -6.76
CA ASP A 56 11.96 1.03 -7.02
C ASP A 56 12.88 0.54 -5.87
N PHE A 57 12.90 -0.77 -5.70
CA PHE A 57 13.64 -1.44 -4.65
C PHE A 57 15.16 -1.25 -4.78
N PHE A 58 15.68 -1.34 -6.02
CA PHE A 58 17.13 -1.20 -6.27
C PHE A 58 17.65 0.15 -5.82
N THR A 59 17.00 1.23 -6.24
CA THR A 59 17.44 2.58 -5.89
C THR A 59 17.35 2.82 -4.39
N LYS A 60 16.30 2.36 -3.74
CA LYS A 60 16.11 2.52 -2.30
C LYS A 60 17.14 1.78 -1.47
N LEU A 61 17.43 0.54 -1.82
CA LEU A 61 18.31 -0.30 -0.99
C LEU A 61 19.76 -0.27 -1.46
N TYR A 62 20.03 -0.22 -2.76
CA TYR A 62 21.35 -0.41 -3.32
C TYR A 62 21.95 0.82 -4.02
N ASN A 63 21.21 1.92 -4.12
CA ASN A 63 21.71 3.15 -4.75
C ASN A 63 21.35 4.43 -3.99
N SER A 64 21.11 4.35 -2.69
CA SER A 64 20.87 5.50 -1.82
C SER A 64 21.67 5.42 -0.53
N THR A 65 21.74 6.52 0.21
CA THR A 65 22.21 6.53 1.59
C THR A 65 21.25 5.69 2.45
N LEU A 66 21.79 4.76 3.22
CA LEU A 66 20.98 3.89 4.06
C LEU A 66 20.68 4.56 5.40
N THR A 67 19.46 5.07 5.52
CA THR A 67 19.00 5.79 6.71
C THR A 67 18.42 4.86 7.77
N ARG A 68 18.63 5.17 9.05
CA ARG A 68 18.13 4.42 10.21
C ARG A 68 17.99 5.28 11.45
N THR A 69 17.18 4.84 12.39
CA THR A 69 17.02 5.51 13.69
C THR A 69 17.95 4.96 14.79
N ASP A 70 18.47 3.75 14.62
CA ASP A 70 19.32 3.06 15.60
C ASP A 70 20.39 2.22 14.91
N ASP A 71 21.63 2.26 15.42
CA ASP A 71 22.75 1.49 14.86
C ASP A 71 22.56 -0.03 14.96
N ARG A 72 21.76 -0.50 15.91
CA ARG A 72 21.43 -1.91 16.04
C ARG A 72 20.74 -2.44 14.79
N LEU A 73 19.91 -1.63 14.10
CA LEU A 73 19.27 -2.02 12.85
C LEU A 73 20.28 -2.35 11.76
N TYR A 74 21.34 -1.55 11.63
CA TYR A 74 22.38 -1.84 10.64
C TYR A 74 23.19 -3.10 10.99
N ARG A 75 23.50 -3.31 12.28
CA ARG A 75 24.17 -4.53 12.71
C ARG A 75 23.31 -5.77 12.45
N LEU A 76 22.03 -5.73 12.79
CA LEU A 76 21.08 -6.82 12.52
C LEU A 76 20.91 -7.07 11.01
N TYR A 77 20.85 -6.02 10.21
CA TYR A 77 20.82 -6.14 8.75
C TYR A 77 22.08 -6.86 8.24
N ARG A 78 23.27 -6.46 8.70
CA ARG A 78 24.52 -7.13 8.34
C ARG A 78 24.55 -8.60 8.77
N CYS A 79 24.06 -8.93 9.95
CA CYS A 79 23.90 -10.31 10.38
C CYS A 79 22.93 -11.10 9.48
N ALA A 80 21.82 -10.50 9.07
CA ALA A 80 20.83 -11.17 8.24
C ALA A 80 21.33 -11.46 6.80
N ILE A 81 22.30 -10.70 6.29
CA ILE A 81 22.79 -10.85 4.91
C ILE A 81 24.17 -11.51 4.81
N VAL A 82 24.82 -11.88 5.95
CA VAL A 82 26.19 -12.38 5.95
C VAL A 82 26.37 -13.65 5.11
N ASP A 83 25.38 -14.52 5.12
CA ASP A 83 25.37 -15.77 4.37
C ASP A 83 24.80 -15.64 2.95
N LEU A 84 24.52 -14.41 2.50
CA LEU A 84 23.99 -14.10 1.18
C LEU A 84 25.03 -13.33 0.35
N PRO A 85 25.97 -14.02 -0.32
CA PRO A 85 27.16 -13.37 -0.94
C PRO A 85 26.80 -12.24 -1.90
N LEU A 86 25.76 -12.42 -2.73
CA LEU A 86 25.31 -11.41 -3.68
C LEU A 86 24.76 -10.15 -3.00
N VAL A 87 24.00 -10.33 -1.90
CA VAL A 87 23.43 -9.22 -1.14
C VAL A 87 24.50 -8.50 -0.33
N LEU A 88 25.43 -9.26 0.24
CA LEU A 88 26.56 -8.73 0.99
C LEU A 88 27.47 -7.89 0.09
N ASP A 89 27.82 -8.37 -1.11
CA ASP A 89 28.62 -7.62 -2.08
C ASP A 89 27.88 -6.34 -2.53
N ALA A 90 26.57 -6.45 -2.80
CA ALA A 90 25.74 -5.30 -3.14
C ALA A 90 25.75 -4.22 -2.03
N GLU A 91 25.71 -4.64 -0.76
CA GLU A 91 25.74 -3.71 0.38
C GLU A 91 27.14 -3.11 0.60
N LEU A 92 28.20 -3.88 0.43
CA LEU A 92 29.58 -3.36 0.50
C LEU A 92 29.81 -2.28 -0.56
N ASN A 93 29.38 -2.55 -1.78
CA ASN A 93 29.44 -1.62 -2.89
C ASN A 93 28.62 -0.35 -2.61
N ARG A 94 27.34 -0.52 -2.21
CA ARG A 94 26.49 0.61 -1.83
C ARG A 94 27.12 1.46 -0.72
N SER A 95 27.61 0.80 0.35
CA SER A 95 28.14 1.47 1.52
C SER A 95 29.38 2.32 1.19
N ALA A 96 30.23 1.84 0.27
CA ALA A 96 31.41 2.55 -0.19
C ALA A 96 31.07 3.86 -0.92
N TYR A 97 30.01 3.87 -1.71
CA TYR A 97 29.66 5.02 -2.56
C TYR A 97 28.56 5.92 -1.99
N ARG A 98 27.64 5.38 -1.21
CA ARG A 98 26.44 6.11 -0.72
C ARG A 98 26.44 6.33 0.79
N GLY A 99 27.29 5.64 1.51
CA GLY A 99 27.38 5.78 2.96
C GLY A 99 26.12 5.35 3.71
N ASN A 100 26.08 5.72 4.99
CA ASN A 100 25.01 5.41 5.93
C ASN A 100 24.76 6.63 6.81
N SER A 101 23.51 6.86 7.23
CA SER A 101 23.19 7.96 8.15
C SER A 101 22.21 7.53 9.25
N ILE A 102 22.37 8.15 10.43
CA ILE A 102 21.42 8.05 11.53
C ILE A 102 20.55 9.29 11.49
N VAL A 103 19.24 9.08 11.56
CA VAL A 103 18.24 10.15 11.57
C VAL A 103 17.37 10.06 12.83
N SER A 104 16.80 11.17 13.26
CA SER A 104 15.96 11.23 14.48
C SER A 104 14.68 10.40 14.39
N GLY A 105 14.16 10.20 13.19
CA GLY A 105 12.91 9.47 12.95
C GLY A 105 12.39 9.68 11.54
N SER A 106 11.08 9.60 11.38
CA SER A 106 10.38 9.81 10.11
C SER A 106 10.29 11.29 9.72
N ARG A 107 9.80 11.57 8.51
CA ARG A 107 9.48 12.93 8.03
C ARG A 107 8.00 13.02 7.69
N LEU A 108 7.30 13.96 8.29
CA LEU A 108 5.90 14.22 8.03
C LEU A 108 5.71 14.91 6.67
N SER A 109 4.76 14.42 5.91
CA SER A 109 4.28 15.02 4.66
C SER A 109 2.77 14.90 4.55
N PHE A 110 2.16 15.69 3.67
CA PHE A 110 0.72 15.68 3.44
C PHE A 110 0.39 15.21 2.03
N VAL A 111 -0.53 14.26 1.93
CA VAL A 111 -1.01 13.74 0.64
C VAL A 111 -2.51 14.05 0.49
N PRO A 112 -2.94 14.73 -0.57
CA PRO A 112 -4.34 15.05 -0.79
C PRO A 112 -5.23 13.78 -0.79
N LYS A 113 -6.23 13.75 0.09
CA LYS A 113 -7.26 12.70 0.13
C LYS A 113 -8.46 13.10 -0.71
N THR A 114 -8.92 14.34 -0.55
CA THR A 114 -9.99 14.98 -1.33
C THR A 114 -9.50 16.33 -1.85
N SER A 115 -10.37 17.15 -2.46
CA SER A 115 -10.09 18.56 -2.80
C SER A 115 -9.72 19.39 -1.58
N ASP A 116 -10.30 19.08 -0.41
CA ASP A 116 -10.27 19.94 0.78
C ASP A 116 -9.48 19.34 1.94
N ILE A 117 -9.23 18.03 1.90
CA ILE A 117 -8.61 17.32 3.02
C ILE A 117 -7.33 16.61 2.56
N SER A 118 -6.25 16.79 3.31
CA SER A 118 -5.01 16.05 3.18
C SER A 118 -4.86 15.02 4.30
N ARG A 119 -4.16 13.93 4.01
CA ARG A 119 -3.77 12.91 4.97
C ARG A 119 -2.32 13.10 5.34
N SER A 120 -2.01 13.13 6.64
CA SER A 120 -0.64 13.09 7.14
C SER A 120 0.00 11.73 6.86
N ILE A 121 1.19 11.72 6.31
CA ILE A 121 1.98 10.50 6.06
C ILE A 121 3.40 10.74 6.55
N CYS A 122 3.93 9.79 7.29
CA CYS A 122 5.31 9.81 7.75
C CYS A 122 6.18 8.96 6.81
N THR A 123 7.14 9.59 6.15
CA THR A 123 8.15 8.90 5.35
C THR A 123 9.18 8.29 6.29
N GLU A 124 9.33 6.98 6.27
CA GLU A 124 10.21 6.24 7.18
C GLU A 124 11.66 6.17 6.67
N PRO A 125 12.66 6.00 7.57
CA PRO A 125 14.03 5.66 7.19
C PRO A 125 14.09 4.28 6.51
N THR A 126 15.05 4.09 5.61
CA THR A 126 15.10 2.91 4.73
C THR A 126 15.24 1.60 5.52
N LEU A 127 16.16 1.53 6.49
CA LEU A 127 16.32 0.32 7.30
C LEU A 127 15.15 0.08 8.25
N ASN A 128 14.59 1.14 8.85
CA ASN A 128 13.37 0.99 9.64
C ASN A 128 12.27 0.35 8.80
N MET A 129 12.02 0.88 7.59
CA MET A 129 11.01 0.35 6.67
C MET A 129 11.29 -1.11 6.28
N LEU A 130 12.55 -1.48 6.05
CA LEU A 130 12.94 -2.86 5.70
C LEU A 130 12.52 -3.86 6.78
N PHE A 131 12.85 -3.58 8.03
CA PHE A 131 12.44 -4.40 9.19
C PHE A 131 10.95 -4.33 9.48
N GLN A 132 10.35 -3.13 9.37
CA GLN A 132 8.92 -2.94 9.53
C GLN A 132 8.12 -3.78 8.54
N LYS A 133 8.60 -3.92 7.30
CA LYS A 133 7.93 -4.75 6.30
C LYS A 133 8.02 -6.24 6.66
N GLY A 134 9.17 -6.72 7.13
CA GLY A 134 9.30 -8.10 7.64
C GLY A 134 8.36 -8.38 8.79
N ILE A 135 8.28 -7.48 9.79
CA ILE A 135 7.32 -7.60 10.89
C ILE A 135 5.87 -7.55 10.38
N GLY A 136 5.57 -6.61 9.47
CA GLY A 136 4.24 -6.48 8.87
C GLY A 136 3.79 -7.77 8.17
N SER A 137 4.67 -8.39 7.38
CA SER A 137 4.39 -9.68 6.72
C SER A 137 4.15 -10.80 7.72
N PHE A 138 4.93 -10.87 8.81
CA PHE A 138 4.66 -11.83 9.90
C PHE A 138 3.26 -11.62 10.49
N LEU A 139 2.86 -10.38 10.78
CA LEU A 139 1.53 -10.08 11.31
C LEU A 139 0.41 -10.42 10.31
N GLU A 140 0.63 -10.20 9.00
CA GLU A 140 -0.29 -10.60 7.94
C GLU A 140 -0.47 -12.13 7.89
N HIS A 141 0.61 -12.90 8.03
CA HIS A 141 0.54 -14.36 8.13
C HIS A 141 -0.23 -14.83 9.38
N GLU A 142 -0.01 -14.20 10.52
CA GLU A 142 -0.74 -14.55 11.75
C GLU A 142 -2.23 -14.14 11.69
N LEU A 143 -2.57 -13.03 11.03
CA LEU A 143 -3.97 -12.67 10.72
C LEU A 143 -4.65 -13.78 9.90
N GLN A 144 -3.98 -14.26 8.85
CA GLN A 144 -4.50 -15.35 8.01
C GLN A 144 -4.59 -16.67 8.79
N ARG A 145 -3.58 -17.00 9.59
CA ARG A 145 -3.56 -18.24 10.39
C ARG A 145 -4.68 -18.28 11.43
N LYS A 146 -4.78 -17.23 12.24
CA LYS A 146 -5.64 -17.19 13.41
C LYS A 146 -7.08 -16.78 13.11
N PHE A 147 -7.25 -15.74 12.32
CA PHE A 147 -8.57 -15.14 12.05
C PHE A 147 -9.08 -15.42 10.64
N LYS A 148 -8.31 -16.12 9.79
CA LYS A 148 -8.62 -16.34 8.36
C LYS A 148 -8.80 -15.02 7.58
N ILE A 149 -8.15 -13.94 8.04
CA ILE A 149 -8.20 -12.62 7.42
C ILE A 149 -7.05 -12.50 6.41
N ASP A 150 -7.40 -12.48 5.13
CA ASP A 150 -6.50 -12.15 4.02
C ASP A 150 -6.72 -10.68 3.66
N LEU A 151 -5.75 -9.81 3.99
CA LEU A 151 -5.88 -8.37 3.79
C LEU A 151 -6.10 -7.97 2.31
N THR A 152 -5.74 -8.83 1.36
CA THR A 152 -5.99 -8.57 -0.06
C THR A 152 -7.47 -8.77 -0.45
N LYS A 153 -8.17 -9.65 0.23
CA LYS A 153 -9.57 -10.02 -0.03
C LYS A 153 -10.55 -9.37 0.97
N GLN A 154 -10.06 -9.01 2.14
CA GLN A 154 -10.87 -8.49 3.24
C GLN A 154 -11.78 -7.31 2.86
N PRO A 155 -11.35 -6.32 2.03
CA PRO A 155 -12.25 -5.24 1.60
C PRO A 155 -13.50 -5.72 0.86
N VAL A 156 -13.42 -6.83 0.13
CA VAL A 156 -14.58 -7.43 -0.55
C VAL A 156 -15.53 -8.04 0.48
N LEU A 157 -14.98 -8.74 1.46
CA LEU A 157 -15.77 -9.33 2.55
C LEU A 157 -16.47 -8.25 3.40
N ASN A 158 -15.74 -7.20 3.78
CA ASN A 158 -16.33 -6.05 4.49
C ASN A 158 -17.52 -5.47 3.72
N ARG A 159 -17.34 -5.19 2.42
CA ARG A 159 -18.46 -4.68 1.59
C ARG A 159 -19.64 -5.66 1.52
N LYS A 160 -19.38 -6.97 1.48
CA LYS A 160 -20.44 -8.00 1.48
C LYS A 160 -21.24 -7.98 2.78
N LEU A 161 -20.59 -7.93 3.94
CA LEU A 161 -21.29 -7.88 5.23
C LEU A 161 -22.01 -6.53 5.43
N ALA A 162 -21.43 -5.41 4.99
CA ALA A 162 -22.10 -4.12 4.99
C ALA A 162 -23.37 -4.13 4.10
N LEU A 163 -23.29 -4.75 2.92
CA LEU A 163 -24.46 -4.96 2.06
C LEU A 163 -25.57 -5.75 2.77
N LEU A 164 -25.24 -6.90 3.38
CA LEU A 164 -26.18 -7.72 4.14
C LEU A 164 -26.81 -6.92 5.30
N GLY A 165 -25.98 -6.25 6.11
CA GLY A 165 -26.46 -5.40 7.20
C GLY A 165 -27.35 -4.25 6.73
N SER A 166 -27.24 -3.80 5.48
CA SER A 166 -28.15 -2.80 4.90
C SER A 166 -29.50 -3.36 4.47
N ILE A 167 -29.62 -4.67 4.30
CA ILE A 167 -30.87 -5.36 3.91
C ILE A 167 -31.69 -5.70 5.17
N ASP A 168 -31.09 -6.43 6.09
CA ASP A 168 -31.79 -7.07 7.22
C ASP A 168 -31.40 -6.50 8.60
N GLY A 169 -30.45 -5.57 8.64
CA GLY A 169 -29.99 -4.99 9.90
C GLY A 169 -29.16 -5.93 10.78
N SER A 170 -28.72 -7.09 10.26
CA SER A 170 -27.96 -8.11 11.01
C SER A 170 -26.56 -7.65 11.44
N PHE A 171 -25.99 -6.69 10.71
CA PHE A 171 -24.63 -6.17 10.95
C PHE A 171 -24.62 -4.66 11.18
N GLY A 172 -23.79 -4.22 12.12
CA GLY A 172 -23.39 -2.84 12.30
C GLY A 172 -21.98 -2.59 11.76
N THR A 173 -21.74 -1.39 11.25
CA THR A 173 -20.41 -0.92 10.77
C THR A 173 -19.87 0.13 11.71
N ILE A 174 -18.61 0.04 12.06
CA ILE A 174 -17.90 0.93 12.98
C ILE A 174 -16.71 1.53 12.25
N ASP A 175 -16.59 2.86 12.26
CA ASP A 175 -15.42 3.64 11.82
C ASP A 175 -14.79 4.28 13.05
N LEU A 176 -13.47 4.39 13.08
CA LEU A 176 -12.75 4.97 14.21
C LEU A 176 -12.09 6.29 13.81
N SER A 177 -12.14 7.26 14.71
CA SER A 177 -11.45 8.53 14.53
C SER A 177 -9.96 8.36 14.80
N SER A 178 -9.10 8.69 13.81
CA SER A 178 -7.63 8.65 13.93
C SER A 178 -7.10 7.32 14.50
N ALA A 179 -7.66 6.20 14.06
CA ALA A 179 -7.40 4.88 14.64
C ALA A 179 -5.91 4.52 14.71
N SER A 180 -5.15 4.75 13.62
CA SER A 180 -3.70 4.49 13.59
C SER A 180 -2.94 5.33 14.61
N ASP A 181 -3.31 6.60 14.77
CA ASP A 181 -2.62 7.54 15.64
C ASP A 181 -2.99 7.32 17.12
N SER A 182 -4.10 6.60 17.37
CA SER A 182 -4.58 6.24 18.72
C SER A 182 -3.93 4.96 19.29
N ILE A 183 -3.15 4.21 18.50
CA ILE A 183 -2.44 3.03 18.99
C ILE A 183 -1.24 3.47 19.84
N SER A 184 -1.47 3.71 21.11
CA SER A 184 -0.43 4.19 22.04
C SER A 184 0.63 3.10 22.32
N ILE A 185 1.85 3.54 22.62
CA ILE A 185 2.95 2.66 23.05
C ILE A 185 2.51 1.84 24.28
N ASN A 186 1.82 2.47 25.21
CA ASN A 186 1.40 1.81 26.46
C ASN A 186 0.33 0.74 26.21
N LEU A 187 -0.60 0.95 25.27
CA LEU A 187 -1.56 -0.07 24.88
C LEU A 187 -0.82 -1.30 24.32
N VAL A 188 0.07 -1.09 23.37
CA VAL A 188 0.82 -2.18 22.75
C VAL A 188 1.68 -2.94 23.78
N LYS A 189 2.35 -2.22 24.68
CA LYS A 189 3.11 -2.80 25.79
C LYS A 189 2.24 -3.65 26.73
N ALA A 190 1.00 -3.23 26.94
CA ALA A 190 0.07 -3.97 27.80
C ALA A 190 -0.46 -5.26 27.15
N LEU A 191 -0.50 -5.34 25.82
CA LEU A 191 -1.11 -6.44 25.07
C LEU A 191 -0.10 -7.46 24.54
N ILE A 192 1.07 -7.01 24.09
CA ILE A 192 2.05 -7.79 23.33
C ILE A 192 3.18 -8.26 24.24
N PRO A 193 3.68 -9.51 24.07
CA PRO A 193 4.84 -9.99 24.84
C PRO A 193 6.07 -9.11 24.71
N ASP A 194 6.82 -8.96 25.79
CA ASP A 194 7.96 -8.04 25.91
C ASP A 194 9.00 -8.17 24.77
N TYR A 195 9.31 -9.39 24.35
CA TYR A 195 10.31 -9.59 23.29
C TYR A 195 9.82 -9.05 21.94
N ALA A 196 8.55 -9.25 21.60
CA ALA A 196 7.94 -8.77 20.38
C ALA A 196 7.75 -7.24 20.44
N PHE A 197 7.35 -6.72 21.62
CA PHE A 197 7.30 -5.28 21.87
C PHE A 197 8.64 -4.61 21.63
N ARG A 198 9.77 -5.24 22.05
CA ARG A 198 11.12 -4.71 21.78
C ARG A 198 11.44 -4.63 20.29
N TRP A 199 10.98 -5.59 19.46
CA TRP A 199 11.11 -5.50 18.00
C TRP A 199 10.36 -4.31 17.43
N LEU A 200 9.10 -4.10 17.85
CA LEU A 200 8.33 -2.94 17.42
C LEU A 200 9.00 -1.61 17.82
N MET A 201 9.48 -1.52 19.06
CA MET A 201 10.16 -0.32 19.58
C MET A 201 11.49 -0.04 18.87
N LEU A 202 12.25 -1.08 18.52
CA LEU A 202 13.52 -0.91 17.79
C LEU A 202 13.30 -0.42 16.36
N THR A 203 12.25 -0.88 15.72
CA THR A 203 12.02 -0.64 14.29
C THR A 203 11.14 0.57 13.99
N ARG A 204 10.39 1.09 14.98
CA ARG A 204 9.59 2.31 14.80
C ARG A 204 10.45 3.57 14.71
N SER A 205 9.93 4.63 14.11
CA SER A 205 10.48 5.97 14.25
C SER A 205 10.04 6.57 15.59
N PRO A 206 10.97 6.93 16.51
CA PRO A 206 10.59 7.55 17.80
C PRO A 206 10.12 8.98 17.66
N CYS A 207 10.53 9.67 16.60
CA CYS A 207 10.21 11.06 16.32
C CYS A 207 9.79 11.22 14.86
N THR A 208 9.17 12.36 14.55
CA THR A 208 8.93 12.80 13.17
C THR A 208 9.36 14.26 13.00
N THR A 209 9.98 14.57 11.87
CA THR A 209 10.33 15.94 11.51
C THR A 209 9.16 16.57 10.76
N LEU A 210 8.65 17.68 11.27
CA LEU A 210 7.59 18.46 10.66
C LEU A 210 8.10 19.23 9.43
N PRO A 211 7.22 19.71 8.54
CA PRO A 211 7.62 20.58 7.43
C PRO A 211 8.28 21.90 7.87
N SER A 212 8.04 22.33 9.12
CA SER A 212 8.71 23.48 9.77
C SER A 212 10.19 23.20 10.12
N GLY A 213 10.63 21.95 10.11
CA GLY A 213 11.93 21.50 10.61
C GLY A 213 11.92 21.11 12.09
N GLU A 214 10.85 21.34 12.81
CA GLU A 214 10.70 20.90 14.20
C GLU A 214 10.63 19.38 14.30
N VAL A 215 11.21 18.82 15.37
CA VAL A 215 11.19 17.37 15.64
C VAL A 215 10.20 17.08 16.76
N LEU A 216 9.14 16.37 16.43
CA LEU A 216 8.10 15.94 17.36
C LEU A 216 8.33 14.49 17.80
N ARG A 217 8.35 14.26 19.13
CA ARG A 217 8.35 12.92 19.71
C ARG A 217 6.98 12.26 19.58
N LEU A 218 6.96 10.95 19.24
CA LEU A 218 5.73 10.21 19.02
C LEU A 218 5.44 9.24 20.18
N ASP A 219 4.25 9.36 20.78
CA ASP A 219 3.75 8.45 21.83
C ASP A 219 2.86 7.34 21.28
N MET A 220 2.52 7.37 19.99
CA MET A 220 1.93 6.25 19.27
C MET A 220 2.99 5.24 18.84
N ILE A 221 2.64 3.96 18.75
CA ILE A 221 3.60 2.91 18.37
C ILE A 221 4.11 3.06 16.94
N SER A 222 3.25 3.53 16.06
CA SER A 222 3.55 3.70 14.64
C SER A 222 2.63 4.73 14.00
N SER A 223 3.14 5.42 12.99
CA SER A 223 2.42 6.43 12.22
C SER A 223 1.91 5.86 10.89
N MET A 224 1.08 6.61 10.20
CA MET A 224 0.69 6.30 8.83
C MET A 224 1.90 6.45 7.91
N GLY A 225 2.37 5.34 7.33
CA GLY A 225 3.60 5.23 6.55
C GLY A 225 4.53 4.13 7.07
N ASN A 226 4.41 3.75 8.33
CA ASN A 226 5.10 2.58 8.88
C ASN A 226 4.46 1.28 8.35
N ALA A 227 5.28 0.30 7.95
CA ALA A 227 4.79 -0.87 7.23
C ALA A 227 4.03 -1.89 8.08
N PHE A 228 4.19 -1.90 9.40
CA PHE A 228 3.42 -2.81 10.28
C PHE A 228 2.16 -2.18 10.89
N THR A 229 1.92 -0.87 10.71
CA THR A 229 0.76 -0.18 11.33
C THR A 229 -0.56 -0.85 10.98
N PHE A 230 -0.80 -1.08 9.70
CA PHE A 230 -2.07 -1.61 9.23
C PHE A 230 -2.33 -3.07 9.65
N PRO A 231 -1.38 -4.01 9.50
CA PRO A 231 -1.53 -5.36 10.03
C PRO A 231 -1.69 -5.40 11.56
N LEU A 232 -0.93 -4.60 12.30
CA LEU A 232 -1.01 -4.53 13.76
C LEU A 232 -2.39 -4.03 14.22
N GLN A 233 -2.87 -2.95 13.61
CA GLN A 233 -4.20 -2.40 13.88
C GLN A 233 -5.31 -3.43 13.62
N THR A 234 -5.28 -4.09 12.45
CA THR A 234 -6.23 -5.15 12.11
C THR A 234 -6.18 -6.29 13.12
N LEU A 235 -4.98 -6.64 13.60
CA LEU A 235 -4.78 -7.69 14.58
C LEU A 235 -5.37 -7.34 15.96
N ILE A 236 -5.14 -6.10 16.41
CA ILE A 236 -5.71 -5.59 17.69
C ILE A 236 -7.23 -5.67 17.64
N PHE A 237 -7.84 -5.13 16.58
CA PHE A 237 -9.30 -5.10 16.48
C PHE A 237 -9.92 -6.49 16.25
N SER A 238 -9.26 -7.36 15.48
CA SER A 238 -9.72 -8.74 15.31
C SER A 238 -9.68 -9.52 16.64
N SER A 239 -8.63 -9.33 17.44
CA SER A 239 -8.52 -9.95 18.77
C SER A 239 -9.60 -9.44 19.71
N LEU A 240 -9.87 -8.12 19.68
CA LEU A 240 -10.91 -7.49 20.50
C LEU A 240 -12.31 -7.99 20.10
N VAL A 241 -12.65 -7.95 18.82
CA VAL A 241 -13.97 -8.42 18.33
C VAL A 241 -14.20 -9.88 18.67
N THR A 242 -13.19 -10.74 18.48
CA THR A 242 -13.34 -12.17 18.79
C THR A 242 -13.40 -12.44 20.29
N ALA A 243 -12.73 -11.64 21.13
CA ALA A 243 -12.87 -11.68 22.58
C ALA A 243 -14.29 -11.29 23.03
N CYS A 244 -14.82 -10.20 22.51
CA CYS A 244 -16.20 -9.77 22.76
C CYS A 244 -17.22 -10.85 22.35
N TYR A 245 -17.05 -11.49 21.19
CA TYR A 245 -17.93 -12.56 20.73
C TYR A 245 -17.92 -13.77 21.66
N ARG A 246 -16.75 -14.17 22.15
CA ARG A 246 -16.63 -15.28 23.13
C ARG A 246 -17.38 -14.97 24.42
N ILE A 247 -17.22 -13.76 24.94
CA ILE A 247 -17.89 -13.36 26.19
C ILE A 247 -19.41 -13.29 26.01
N LEU A 248 -19.88 -12.82 24.85
CA LEU A 248 -21.31 -12.78 24.53
C LEU A 248 -21.89 -14.15 24.13
N GLY A 249 -21.08 -15.21 24.10
CA GLY A 249 -21.52 -16.53 23.65
C GLY A 249 -21.85 -16.60 22.14
N ILE A 250 -21.33 -15.67 21.35
CA ILE A 250 -21.54 -15.64 19.90
C ILE A 250 -20.49 -16.53 19.23
N PRO A 251 -20.87 -17.61 18.54
CA PRO A 251 -19.93 -18.49 17.87
C PRO A 251 -19.24 -17.76 16.72
N LEU A 252 -17.92 -17.95 16.58
CA LEU A 252 -17.17 -17.46 15.42
C LEU A 252 -17.46 -18.33 14.21
N VAL A 253 -17.91 -17.73 13.11
CA VAL A 253 -18.25 -18.44 11.88
C VAL A 253 -17.23 -18.08 10.79
N TYR A 254 -16.59 -19.10 10.23
CA TYR A 254 -15.62 -18.96 9.17
C TYR A 254 -16.08 -19.68 7.91
N GLY A 255 -15.87 -19.06 6.76
CA GLY A 255 -16.08 -19.64 5.43
C GLY A 255 -14.78 -19.81 4.67
N LYS A 256 -14.90 -20.15 3.39
CA LYS A 256 -13.74 -20.33 2.49
C LYS A 256 -12.90 -19.04 2.35
N ASP A 257 -13.56 -17.90 2.33
CA ASP A 257 -12.92 -16.61 2.03
C ASP A 257 -12.62 -15.77 3.30
N GLY A 258 -12.90 -16.29 4.48
CA GLY A 258 -12.65 -15.61 5.76
C GLY A 258 -13.81 -15.65 6.75
N PRO A 259 -13.83 -14.75 7.76
CA PRO A 259 -14.91 -14.66 8.73
C PRO A 259 -16.25 -14.31 8.05
N GLN A 260 -17.36 -14.89 8.53
CA GLN A 260 -18.69 -14.66 7.94
C GLN A 260 -19.64 -13.86 8.84
N ASN A 261 -19.33 -13.73 10.11
CA ASN A 261 -20.19 -12.98 11.04
C ASN A 261 -19.49 -11.79 11.72
N PHE A 262 -18.28 -11.49 11.30
CA PHE A 262 -17.56 -10.24 11.58
C PHE A 262 -16.58 -9.94 10.46
N ALA A 263 -16.10 -8.70 10.36
CA ALA A 263 -15.03 -8.34 9.44
C ALA A 263 -14.22 -7.19 10.03
N VAL A 264 -12.90 -7.24 9.84
CA VAL A 264 -11.99 -6.20 10.28
C VAL A 264 -10.97 -5.94 9.18
N PHE A 265 -10.85 -4.68 8.77
CA PHE A 265 -9.86 -4.22 7.79
C PHE A 265 -9.33 -2.85 8.22
N GLY A 266 -8.24 -2.85 8.99
CA GLY A 266 -7.77 -1.65 9.65
C GLY A 266 -8.82 -1.09 10.62
N ASP A 267 -9.27 0.13 10.38
CA ASP A 267 -10.30 0.85 11.12
C ASP A 267 -11.74 0.54 10.68
N ASP A 268 -11.92 -0.13 9.54
CA ASP A 268 -13.22 -0.61 9.07
C ASP A 268 -13.62 -1.90 9.81
N ILE A 269 -14.47 -1.79 10.81
CA ILE A 269 -14.93 -2.92 11.64
C ILE A 269 -16.41 -3.18 11.38
N ILE A 270 -16.78 -4.46 11.17
CA ILE A 270 -18.16 -4.90 11.03
C ILE A 270 -18.41 -6.01 12.03
N VAL A 271 -19.49 -5.87 12.77
CA VAL A 271 -19.89 -6.85 13.80
C VAL A 271 -21.41 -7.10 13.71
N ARG A 272 -21.83 -8.23 14.30
CA ARG A 272 -23.27 -8.49 14.46
C ARG A 272 -23.90 -7.39 15.30
N LYS A 273 -25.18 -7.11 15.00
CA LYS A 273 -25.95 -6.06 15.65
C LYS A 273 -26.02 -6.24 17.18
N ASP A 274 -26.17 -7.47 17.64
CA ASP A 274 -26.26 -7.83 19.06
C ASP A 274 -24.95 -7.64 19.82
N ALA A 275 -23.80 -7.70 19.15
CA ALA A 275 -22.49 -7.46 19.73
C ALA A 275 -22.04 -5.97 19.65
N TYR A 276 -22.73 -5.15 18.86
CA TYR A 276 -22.24 -3.82 18.48
C TYR A 276 -21.93 -2.92 19.69
N SER A 277 -22.88 -2.76 20.60
CA SER A 277 -22.71 -1.85 21.74
C SER A 277 -21.56 -2.29 22.66
N PHE A 278 -21.45 -3.58 22.93
CA PHE A 278 -20.36 -4.10 23.75
C PHE A 278 -19.00 -3.97 23.07
N VAL A 279 -18.92 -4.15 21.75
CA VAL A 279 -17.68 -3.93 21.00
C VAL A 279 -17.27 -2.44 21.03
N VAL A 280 -18.23 -1.52 20.88
CA VAL A 280 -17.98 -0.07 21.00
C VAL A 280 -17.47 0.31 22.38
N ASP A 281 -18.08 -0.24 23.45
CA ASP A 281 -17.62 -0.02 24.82
C ASP A 281 -16.18 -0.53 25.03
N CYS A 282 -15.86 -1.74 24.56
CA CYS A 282 -14.52 -2.29 24.61
C CYS A 282 -13.50 -1.49 23.76
N LEU A 283 -13.89 -0.97 22.58
CA LEU A 283 -13.02 -0.10 21.80
C LEU A 283 -12.67 1.17 22.57
N THR A 284 -13.64 1.76 23.26
CA THR A 284 -13.43 2.93 24.13
C THR A 284 -12.52 2.61 25.32
N LEU A 285 -12.69 1.45 25.94
CA LEU A 285 -11.78 0.94 26.99
C LEU A 285 -10.33 0.87 26.50
N PHE A 286 -10.13 0.43 25.26
CA PHE A 286 -8.80 0.33 24.63
C PHE A 286 -8.25 1.68 24.14
N GLY A 287 -8.99 2.79 24.36
CA GLY A 287 -8.56 4.15 24.05
C GLY A 287 -8.87 4.60 22.62
N PHE A 288 -9.77 3.90 21.93
CA PHE A 288 -10.21 4.28 20.59
C PHE A 288 -11.52 5.06 20.63
N SER A 289 -11.61 6.10 19.81
CA SER A 289 -12.83 6.92 19.67
C SER A 289 -13.62 6.48 18.44
N VAL A 290 -14.85 6.06 18.67
CA VAL A 290 -15.77 5.72 17.58
C VAL A 290 -16.24 7.00 16.88
N ASN A 291 -16.21 7.00 15.56
CA ASN A 291 -16.76 8.07 14.74
C ASN A 291 -18.25 7.86 14.54
N GLU A 292 -19.07 8.47 15.38
CA GLU A 292 -20.54 8.32 15.35
C GLU A 292 -21.16 8.70 14.01
N SER A 293 -20.58 9.69 13.31
CA SER A 293 -21.10 10.13 12.01
C SER A 293 -20.88 9.13 10.88
N LYS A 294 -19.98 8.14 11.09
CA LYS A 294 -19.64 7.09 10.12
C LYS A 294 -19.84 5.68 10.66
N SER A 295 -20.42 5.55 11.83
CA SER A 295 -20.73 4.26 12.44
C SER A 295 -22.25 4.03 12.43
N PHE A 296 -22.68 2.87 11.94
CA PHE A 296 -24.09 2.65 11.64
C PHE A 296 -24.55 1.28 12.18
N ASN A 297 -25.42 1.29 13.18
CA ASN A 297 -26.04 0.09 13.74
C ASN A 297 -27.60 0.12 13.63
N ALA A 298 -28.16 1.27 13.35
CA ALA A 298 -29.61 1.47 13.15
C ALA A 298 -29.91 1.90 11.71
N GLY A 299 -31.16 1.78 11.29
CA GLY A 299 -31.59 2.07 9.92
C GLY A 299 -30.98 1.13 8.89
N TYR A 300 -31.09 1.51 7.62
CA TYR A 300 -30.67 0.68 6.49
C TYR A 300 -29.32 1.09 5.87
N PHE A 301 -28.70 2.16 6.33
CA PHE A 301 -27.42 2.61 5.78
C PHE A 301 -26.26 1.86 6.43
N ARG A 302 -25.31 1.42 5.59
CA ARG A 302 -24.02 0.83 6.03
C ARG A 302 -22.91 1.30 5.13
N GLU A 303 -21.77 1.65 5.72
CA GLU A 303 -20.53 2.00 5.00
C GLU A 303 -19.40 1.10 5.45
N SER A 304 -18.60 0.55 4.53
CA SER A 304 -17.29 -0.05 4.82
C SER A 304 -16.44 -0.22 3.56
N CYS A 305 -15.14 -0.08 3.71
CA CYS A 305 -14.13 -0.32 2.67
C CYS A 305 -14.51 0.35 1.32
N GLY A 306 -15.05 1.56 1.40
CA GLY A 306 -15.42 2.32 0.22
C GLY A 306 -16.70 1.82 -0.49
N GLY A 307 -17.56 1.09 0.18
CA GLY A 307 -18.90 0.73 -0.26
C GLY A 307 -19.96 1.38 0.62
N ASP A 308 -20.92 2.09 0.03
CA ASP A 308 -22.03 2.74 0.71
C ASP A 308 -23.31 2.01 0.29
N PHE A 309 -24.01 1.42 1.26
CA PHE A 309 -25.17 0.57 0.98
C PHE A 309 -26.44 1.09 1.66
N TRP A 310 -27.54 1.02 0.93
CA TRP A 310 -28.88 1.34 1.40
C TRP A 310 -29.87 0.29 0.89
N LYS A 311 -30.53 -0.44 1.78
CA LYS A 311 -31.53 -1.47 1.43
C LYS A 311 -31.03 -2.44 0.34
N GLY A 312 -29.78 -2.89 0.44
CA GLY A 312 -29.19 -3.80 -0.54
C GLY A 312 -28.63 -3.16 -1.82
N HIS A 313 -28.73 -1.84 -1.97
CA HIS A 313 -28.20 -1.13 -3.13
C HIS A 313 -26.92 -0.40 -2.80
N ASN A 314 -25.92 -0.51 -3.67
CA ASN A 314 -24.71 0.29 -3.55
C ASN A 314 -24.98 1.71 -4.07
N ILE A 315 -25.06 2.66 -3.16
CA ILE A 315 -25.39 4.07 -3.45
C ILE A 315 -24.15 4.98 -3.52
N ARG A 316 -22.94 4.42 -3.46
CA ARG A 316 -21.71 5.22 -3.48
C ARG A 316 -21.60 6.10 -4.71
N GLY A 317 -21.35 7.40 -4.49
CA GLY A 317 -21.16 8.38 -5.54
C GLY A 317 -19.80 8.26 -6.25
N VAL A 318 -19.58 9.14 -7.22
CA VAL A 318 -18.28 9.29 -7.90
C VAL A 318 -17.57 10.51 -7.35
N TYR A 319 -16.39 10.29 -6.77
CA TYR A 319 -15.53 11.36 -6.25
C TYR A 319 -14.50 11.73 -7.30
N LEU A 320 -14.46 12.99 -7.68
CA LEU A 320 -13.47 13.58 -8.57
C LEU A 320 -12.58 14.52 -7.75
N LYS A 321 -11.27 14.30 -7.79
CA LYS A 321 -10.31 15.16 -7.07
C LYS A 321 -10.04 16.44 -7.84
N GLU A 322 -9.72 16.31 -9.12
CA GLU A 322 -9.39 17.40 -10.02
C GLU A 322 -9.58 16.97 -11.48
N LEU A 323 -9.66 17.95 -12.37
CA LEU A 323 -9.77 17.76 -13.82
C LEU A 323 -8.68 18.54 -14.59
N SER A 324 -7.53 18.74 -13.96
CA SER A 324 -6.41 19.55 -14.49
C SER A 324 -5.65 18.90 -15.65
N HIS A 325 -5.82 17.58 -15.82
CA HIS A 325 -5.10 16.81 -16.84
C HIS A 325 -6.03 15.84 -17.59
N VAL A 326 -5.71 15.52 -18.85
CA VAL A 326 -6.53 14.62 -19.68
C VAL A 326 -6.78 13.24 -19.03
N SER A 327 -5.82 12.71 -18.27
CA SER A 327 -5.98 11.46 -17.54
C SER A 327 -7.03 11.53 -16.43
N HIS A 328 -7.18 12.71 -15.79
CA HIS A 328 -8.25 12.93 -14.81
C HIS A 328 -9.62 12.92 -15.51
N VAL A 329 -9.69 13.44 -16.74
CA VAL A 329 -10.92 13.40 -17.53
C VAL A 329 -11.27 11.96 -17.93
N TYR A 330 -10.28 11.13 -18.35
CA TYR A 330 -10.54 9.71 -18.61
C TYR A 330 -11.05 8.98 -17.36
N SER A 331 -10.37 9.17 -16.23
CA SER A 331 -10.79 8.59 -14.97
C SER A 331 -12.20 9.02 -14.56
N ALA A 332 -12.54 10.29 -14.76
CA ALA A 332 -13.88 10.81 -14.50
C ALA A 332 -14.94 10.13 -15.39
N ILE A 333 -14.69 10.06 -16.70
CA ILE A 333 -15.61 9.41 -17.66
C ILE A 333 -15.80 7.95 -17.30
N ASN A 334 -14.71 7.19 -17.07
CA ASN A 334 -14.76 5.77 -16.76
C ASN A 334 -15.53 5.48 -15.46
N ARG A 335 -15.32 6.30 -14.43
CA ARG A 335 -16.02 6.17 -13.15
C ARG A 335 -17.52 6.51 -13.28
N LEU A 336 -17.85 7.55 -14.02
CA LEU A 336 -19.24 7.94 -14.27
C LEU A 336 -19.99 6.90 -15.10
N ILE A 337 -19.36 6.30 -16.11
CA ILE A 337 -19.96 5.22 -16.90
C ILE A 337 -20.24 4.01 -16.00
N ARG A 338 -19.29 3.57 -15.18
CA ARG A 338 -19.51 2.47 -14.23
C ARG A 338 -20.58 2.79 -13.20
N TRP A 339 -20.60 4.02 -12.70
CA TRP A 339 -21.63 4.47 -11.78
C TRP A 339 -23.03 4.45 -12.43
N SER A 340 -23.14 4.95 -13.66
CA SER A 340 -24.38 4.92 -14.46
C SER A 340 -24.88 3.49 -14.65
N ALA A 341 -23.98 2.57 -15.02
CA ALA A 341 -24.33 1.16 -15.19
C ALA A 341 -24.85 0.51 -13.89
N ARG A 342 -24.22 0.86 -12.76
CA ARG A 342 -24.61 0.32 -11.45
C ARG A 342 -25.90 0.92 -10.91
N SER A 343 -26.10 2.23 -11.08
CA SER A 343 -27.24 2.96 -10.51
C SER A 343 -28.48 2.97 -11.40
N GLY A 344 -28.37 2.54 -12.65
CA GLY A 344 -29.44 2.69 -13.65
C GLY A 344 -29.64 4.13 -14.12
N THR A 345 -28.83 5.10 -13.63
CA THR A 345 -28.99 6.52 -13.97
C THR A 345 -28.10 6.91 -15.12
N MET A 346 -28.66 7.27 -16.24
CA MET A 346 -27.93 7.65 -17.45
C MET A 346 -27.43 9.10 -17.38
N LEU A 347 -26.16 9.31 -17.71
CA LEU A 347 -25.47 10.62 -17.70
C LEU A 347 -24.88 11.03 -19.07
N PRO A 348 -25.65 10.91 -20.19
CA PRO A 348 -25.08 11.12 -21.53
C PRO A 348 -24.58 12.54 -21.76
N LYS A 349 -25.28 13.56 -21.21
CA LYS A 349 -24.89 14.98 -21.37
C LYS A 349 -23.55 15.26 -20.65
N THR A 350 -23.41 14.74 -19.41
CA THR A 350 -22.20 14.93 -18.61
C THR A 350 -21.00 14.24 -19.25
N VAL A 351 -21.16 12.97 -19.67
CA VAL A 351 -20.11 12.22 -20.35
C VAL A 351 -19.69 12.89 -21.67
N ARG A 352 -20.66 13.34 -22.47
CA ARG A 352 -20.39 14.06 -23.72
C ARG A 352 -19.62 15.37 -23.47
N ARG A 353 -19.98 16.11 -22.44
CA ARG A 353 -19.27 17.35 -22.07
C ARG A 353 -17.83 17.06 -21.65
N LEU A 354 -17.58 16.06 -20.79
CA LEU A 354 -16.25 15.64 -20.40
C LEU A 354 -15.43 15.16 -21.61
N PHE A 355 -16.03 14.40 -22.51
CA PHE A 355 -15.41 13.97 -23.75
C PHE A 355 -15.00 15.17 -24.63
N GLY A 356 -15.76 16.25 -24.60
CA GLY A 356 -15.43 17.50 -25.31
C GLY A 356 -14.15 18.19 -24.84
N TYR A 357 -13.72 17.97 -23.57
CA TYR A 357 -12.44 18.48 -23.07
C TYR A 357 -11.23 17.68 -23.56
N ILE A 358 -11.45 16.52 -24.17
CA ILE A 358 -10.37 15.70 -24.71
C ILE A 358 -10.11 16.11 -26.15
N GLY A 359 -8.90 16.65 -26.40
CA GLY A 359 -8.46 16.98 -27.75
C GLY A 359 -8.52 15.77 -28.68
N LYS A 360 -8.84 15.98 -29.97
CA LYS A 360 -9.03 14.89 -30.95
C LYS A 360 -7.86 13.90 -30.97
N THR A 361 -6.62 14.37 -30.83
CA THR A 361 -5.38 13.56 -30.80
C THR A 361 -5.20 12.74 -29.52
N HIS A 362 -6.03 12.97 -28.49
CA HIS A 362 -5.97 12.30 -27.20
C HIS A 362 -7.23 11.49 -26.90
N ARG A 363 -8.06 11.21 -27.90
CA ARG A 363 -9.26 10.38 -27.75
C ARG A 363 -8.91 8.91 -27.85
N TRP A 364 -8.33 8.40 -26.79
CA TRP A 364 -7.89 7.02 -26.73
C TRP A 364 -8.91 6.13 -26.08
N PHE A 365 -9.13 4.97 -26.71
CA PHE A 365 -10.04 3.95 -26.22
C PHE A 365 -9.27 2.74 -25.75
N ILE A 366 -9.66 2.15 -24.63
CA ILE A 366 -8.91 1.09 -23.95
C ILE A 366 -9.84 -0.04 -23.45
N PRO A 367 -9.32 -1.28 -23.25
CA PRO A 367 -10.09 -2.36 -22.64
C PRO A 367 -10.42 -2.06 -21.17
N TYR A 368 -11.39 -2.80 -20.64
CA TYR A 368 -11.79 -2.68 -19.23
C TYR A 368 -10.69 -3.06 -18.24
N THR A 369 -9.74 -3.90 -18.67
CA THR A 369 -8.60 -4.36 -17.86
C THR A 369 -7.52 -3.31 -17.62
N ASP A 370 -7.47 -2.27 -18.43
CA ASP A 370 -6.43 -1.24 -18.34
C ASP A 370 -6.76 -0.18 -17.27
N GLY A 371 -5.80 0.65 -16.91
CA GLY A 371 -5.96 1.68 -15.88
C GLY A 371 -6.96 2.77 -16.27
N ASP A 372 -7.74 3.27 -15.33
CA ASP A 372 -8.75 4.32 -15.58
C ASP A 372 -8.17 5.63 -16.14
N THR A 373 -6.90 5.87 -15.97
CA THR A 373 -6.19 7.10 -16.37
C THR A 373 -5.57 7.02 -17.76
N GLU A 374 -5.61 5.84 -18.38
CA GLU A 374 -4.88 5.56 -19.64
C GLU A 374 -5.70 5.85 -20.90
N GLY A 375 -7.02 5.90 -20.79
CA GLY A 375 -7.95 6.15 -21.87
C GLY A 375 -9.40 5.96 -21.47
N ILE A 376 -10.32 6.00 -22.42
CA ILE A 376 -11.74 5.76 -22.22
C ILE A 376 -12.02 4.27 -22.39
N LYS A 377 -12.56 3.63 -21.36
CA LYS A 377 -12.92 2.22 -21.41
C LYS A 377 -14.14 1.99 -22.28
N VAL A 378 -13.97 1.17 -23.29
CA VAL A 378 -15.05 0.83 -24.21
C VAL A 378 -15.09 -0.67 -24.45
N PRO A 379 -16.26 -1.20 -24.81
CA PRO A 379 -16.43 -2.58 -25.18
C PRO A 379 -15.79 -2.93 -26.54
N LEU A 380 -15.48 -4.20 -26.77
CA LEU A 380 -14.89 -4.70 -28.00
C LEU A 380 -15.77 -4.38 -29.23
N GLU A 381 -17.08 -4.48 -29.05
CA GLU A 381 -18.07 -4.19 -30.07
C GLU A 381 -17.99 -2.75 -30.59
N PHE A 382 -17.47 -1.84 -29.79
CA PHE A 382 -17.20 -0.46 -30.22
C PHE A 382 -16.26 -0.41 -31.41
N PHE A 383 -15.32 -1.33 -31.50
CA PHE A 383 -14.35 -1.43 -32.62
C PHE A 383 -14.83 -2.29 -33.76
N LEU A 384 -15.70 -3.27 -33.49
CA LEU A 384 -16.27 -4.13 -34.54
C LEU A 384 -17.12 -3.35 -35.55
N SER A 385 -17.64 -2.20 -35.16
CA SER A 385 -18.42 -1.31 -36.02
C SER A 385 -17.58 -0.39 -36.89
N THR A 386 -16.26 -0.28 -36.63
CA THR A 386 -15.33 0.50 -37.43
C THR A 386 -14.54 -0.44 -38.34
N ARG A 387 -14.49 -0.13 -39.65
CA ARG A 387 -13.85 -0.99 -40.67
C ARG A 387 -12.33 -1.14 -40.57
N ASP A 388 -11.71 -0.62 -39.55
CA ASP A 388 -10.27 -0.71 -39.37
C ASP A 388 -9.90 -2.07 -38.82
N SER A 389 -9.25 -2.86 -39.65
CA SER A 389 -8.82 -4.23 -39.40
C SER A 389 -7.64 -4.38 -38.42
N TYR A 390 -7.21 -3.29 -37.80
CA TYR A 390 -6.11 -3.27 -36.84
C TYR A 390 -6.59 -2.84 -35.48
N TRP A 391 -6.56 -3.79 -34.56
CA TRP A 391 -6.83 -3.67 -33.13
C TRP A 391 -5.71 -2.96 -32.39
N ASP A 392 -5.10 -1.98 -33.03
CA ASP A 392 -3.99 -1.23 -32.47
C ASP A 392 -4.50 -0.04 -31.69
N TYR A 393 -4.62 -0.22 -30.37
CA TYR A 393 -4.56 0.93 -29.54
C TYR A 393 -3.66 0.63 -28.37
N LEU A 394 -3.17 1.65 -27.79
CA LEU A 394 -2.21 1.51 -26.80
C LEU A 394 -2.02 2.66 -25.95
N LEU A 395 -1.87 2.40 -24.72
CA LEU A 395 -1.56 3.46 -23.83
C LEU A 395 -0.87 3.08 -22.57
N THR A 396 0.38 3.28 -22.49
CA THR A 396 1.05 3.41 -21.21
C THR A 396 1.53 4.84 -21.05
N ARG A 397 1.05 5.48 -20.01
CA ARG A 397 1.54 6.74 -19.55
C ARG A 397 2.69 6.52 -18.59
N ARG A 398 3.83 7.16 -18.80
CA ARG A 398 4.96 7.13 -17.89
C ARG A 398 5.59 8.52 -17.81
N ASP A 399 5.85 8.97 -16.60
CA ASP A 399 6.56 10.22 -16.35
C ASP A 399 8.06 9.97 -16.50
N VAL A 400 8.69 10.56 -17.51
CA VAL A 400 10.13 10.49 -17.71
C VAL A 400 10.66 11.89 -17.94
N PRO A 401 11.66 12.32 -17.16
CA PRO A 401 12.28 13.62 -17.36
C PRO A 401 12.91 13.77 -18.73
N SER A 402 12.87 14.97 -19.27
CA SER A 402 13.40 15.27 -20.61
C SER A 402 14.91 14.98 -20.76
N ARG A 403 15.69 15.03 -19.68
CA ARG A 403 17.11 14.66 -19.67
C ARG A 403 17.34 13.17 -19.94
N ILE A 404 16.54 12.31 -19.35
CA ILE A 404 16.63 10.85 -19.57
C ILE A 404 16.29 10.51 -21.02
N LYS A 405 15.31 11.21 -21.62
CA LYS A 405 15.00 11.03 -23.04
C LYS A 405 16.19 11.30 -23.95
N LYS A 406 16.94 12.37 -23.69
CA LYS A 406 18.11 12.73 -24.52
C LYS A 406 19.25 11.71 -24.37
N SER A 407 19.50 11.19 -23.18
CA SER A 407 20.52 10.18 -22.94
C SER A 407 20.13 8.81 -23.51
N ILE A 408 18.88 8.41 -23.37
CA ILE A 408 18.36 7.16 -23.98
C ILE A 408 18.42 7.21 -25.51
N VAL A 409 18.07 8.35 -26.10
CA VAL A 409 18.12 8.53 -27.56
C VAL A 409 19.57 8.55 -28.07
N LYS A 410 20.50 9.15 -27.34
CA LYS A 410 21.93 9.18 -27.74
C LYS A 410 22.63 7.82 -27.61
N SER A 411 22.24 6.97 -26.66
CA SER A 411 22.82 5.65 -26.51
C SER A 411 22.32 4.61 -27.52
N ARG A 412 21.32 4.96 -28.35
CA ARG A 412 20.66 4.06 -29.30
C ARG A 412 20.93 4.41 -30.75
N THR A 413 22.15 4.26 -31.17
CA THR A 413 22.53 4.37 -32.58
C THR A 413 22.29 3.11 -33.41
N HIS A 414 21.50 2.14 -32.92
CA HIS A 414 21.20 0.92 -33.69
C HIS A 414 19.85 1.01 -34.43
N PRO A 415 19.82 0.72 -35.75
CA PRO A 415 18.64 0.89 -36.64
C PRO A 415 17.44 -0.01 -36.30
N HIS A 416 17.64 -1.10 -35.54
CA HIS A 416 16.59 -2.08 -35.22
C HIS A 416 15.78 -1.80 -33.96
N SER A 417 15.97 -0.68 -33.28
CA SER A 417 15.27 -0.38 -32.02
C SER A 417 14.07 0.56 -32.18
N ARG A 418 13.35 0.48 -33.30
CA ARG A 418 12.14 1.33 -33.52
C ARG A 418 11.02 1.14 -32.49
N SER A 419 11.06 0.04 -31.70
CA SER A 419 10.00 -0.26 -30.73
C SER A 419 10.21 0.28 -29.32
N LEU A 420 11.33 0.88 -28.99
CA LEU A 420 11.67 1.24 -27.62
C LEU A 420 11.80 2.75 -27.38
N LYS A 421 10.73 3.50 -27.60
CA LYS A 421 10.55 4.81 -26.97
C LYS A 421 10.10 4.58 -25.53
N ALA A 422 10.97 3.98 -24.72
CA ALA A 422 10.65 3.63 -23.36
C ALA A 422 10.83 4.83 -22.45
N ASN A 423 9.82 5.11 -21.68
CA ASN A 423 9.86 5.97 -20.52
C ASN A 423 10.44 5.28 -19.27
N THR A 424 10.98 4.11 -19.46
CA THR A 424 11.70 3.30 -18.49
C THR A 424 13.10 3.09 -18.99
N VAL A 425 14.04 3.17 -18.09
CA VAL A 425 15.39 2.72 -18.37
C VAL A 425 15.37 1.20 -18.23
N ASP A 426 15.61 0.54 -19.33
CA ASP A 426 15.72 -0.91 -19.37
C ASP A 426 17.20 -1.27 -19.21
N TYR A 427 17.57 -1.72 -18.03
CA TYR A 427 18.95 -2.09 -17.71
C TYR A 427 19.31 -3.52 -18.10
N LEU A 428 18.32 -4.35 -18.35
CA LEU A 428 18.51 -5.78 -18.45
C LEU A 428 17.61 -6.45 -19.48
N SER A 429 17.09 -5.67 -20.43
CA SER A 429 16.36 -6.28 -21.53
C SER A 429 17.33 -7.05 -22.40
N SER A 430 16.91 -8.21 -22.86
CA SER A 430 17.67 -9.05 -23.80
C SER A 430 18.04 -8.35 -25.11
N THR A 431 17.41 -7.21 -25.39
CA THR A 431 17.67 -6.38 -26.57
C THR A 431 18.78 -5.35 -26.35
N VAL A 432 19.22 -5.15 -25.10
CA VAL A 432 20.27 -4.23 -24.76
C VAL A 432 21.53 -5.03 -24.45
N LYS A 433 22.51 -4.96 -25.32
CA LYS A 433 23.78 -5.65 -25.11
C LYS A 433 24.43 -5.17 -23.81
N PRO A 434 24.89 -6.06 -22.91
CA PRO A 434 25.49 -5.70 -21.63
C PRO A 434 26.66 -4.72 -21.73
N LYS A 435 27.38 -4.73 -22.84
CA LYS A 435 28.52 -3.83 -23.11
C LYS A 435 28.15 -2.33 -23.14
N SER A 436 26.88 -1.99 -23.35
CA SER A 436 26.45 -0.57 -23.36
C SER A 436 26.19 0.00 -21.95
N TYR A 437 26.27 -0.84 -20.93
CA TYR A 437 26.06 -0.46 -19.53
C TYR A 437 27.23 -0.85 -18.62
N ALA A 438 28.26 -1.48 -19.15
CA ALA A 438 29.48 -1.75 -18.41
C ALA A 438 30.21 -0.41 -18.18
N ILE A 439 30.07 0.14 -17.00
CA ILE A 439 30.87 1.26 -16.52
C ILE A 439 32.13 0.66 -15.96
N PRO A 440 33.31 1.16 -16.33
CA PRO A 440 34.57 0.71 -15.75
C PRO A 440 34.57 0.84 -14.21
N PRO A 441 35.17 -0.11 -13.48
CA PRO A 441 35.08 -0.16 -12.02
C PRO A 441 35.68 1.02 -11.27
N ASP A 442 36.52 1.77 -11.88
CA ASP A 442 37.19 2.96 -11.34
C ASP A 442 36.48 4.27 -11.71
N ASP A 443 35.40 4.16 -12.43
CA ASP A 443 34.71 5.33 -12.89
C ASP A 443 33.65 5.83 -11.91
N LYS A 444 33.93 6.96 -11.38
CA LYS A 444 32.94 7.86 -10.80
C LYS A 444 31.93 8.36 -11.88
N GLN A 445 31.93 7.73 -13.08
CA GLN A 445 31.05 8.10 -14.17
C GLN A 445 29.65 7.58 -13.88
N GLU A 446 28.72 8.49 -13.83
CA GLU A 446 27.30 8.16 -13.83
C GLU A 446 26.95 7.52 -15.18
N CYS A 447 26.14 6.49 -15.19
CA CYS A 447 25.69 5.80 -16.42
C CYS A 447 24.78 6.67 -17.30
N GLY A 448 25.01 7.96 -17.34
CA GLY A 448 24.22 8.96 -18.06
C GLY A 448 22.89 9.33 -17.39
N LEU A 449 22.63 8.80 -16.20
CA LEU A 449 21.47 9.10 -15.39
C LEU A 449 21.92 9.81 -14.11
N PRO A 450 21.49 11.04 -13.87
CA PRO A 450 21.86 11.77 -12.66
C PRO A 450 21.56 10.98 -11.38
N GLY A 451 22.54 10.86 -10.50
CA GLY A 451 22.42 10.15 -9.23
C GLY A 451 22.41 8.62 -9.33
N PHE A 452 22.59 8.04 -10.53
CA PHE A 452 22.71 6.59 -10.67
C PHE A 452 24.17 6.13 -10.52
N HIS A 453 24.38 5.17 -9.64
CA HIS A 453 25.65 4.48 -9.47
C HIS A 453 25.48 2.99 -9.83
N TYR A 454 26.46 2.45 -10.59
CA TYR A 454 26.42 1.06 -10.99
C TYR A 454 26.75 0.14 -9.80
N ASN A 455 25.76 -0.66 -9.40
CA ASN A 455 25.87 -1.71 -8.40
C ASN A 455 25.34 -3.01 -9.02
N GLY A 456 26.23 -3.74 -9.70
CA GLY A 456 25.88 -4.93 -10.49
C GLY A 456 25.23 -6.03 -9.64
N SER A 457 25.76 -6.29 -8.47
CA SER A 457 25.24 -7.30 -7.54
C SER A 457 23.87 -6.88 -6.99
N GLY A 458 23.67 -5.59 -6.70
CA GLY A 458 22.37 -5.06 -6.27
C GLY A 458 21.31 -5.14 -7.37
N LEU A 459 21.68 -4.85 -8.62
CA LEU A 459 20.82 -5.02 -9.77
C LEU A 459 20.41 -6.48 -9.97
N LEU A 460 21.39 -7.40 -9.92
CA LEU A 460 21.15 -8.82 -10.08
C LEU A 460 20.25 -9.36 -8.98
N HIS A 461 20.49 -9.02 -7.72
CA HIS A 461 19.61 -9.38 -6.61
C HIS A 461 18.19 -8.85 -6.79
N SER A 462 18.05 -7.59 -7.19
CA SER A 462 16.74 -6.98 -7.41
C SER A 462 15.96 -7.64 -8.55
N MET A 463 16.66 -8.18 -9.56
CA MET A 463 16.04 -8.96 -10.64
C MET A 463 15.62 -10.35 -10.19
N LEU A 464 16.53 -11.08 -9.56
CA LEU A 464 16.27 -12.45 -9.10
C LEU A 464 15.14 -12.47 -8.05
N GLY A 465 15.08 -11.45 -7.20
CA GLY A 465 14.01 -11.25 -6.23
C GLY A 465 12.68 -10.76 -6.84
N GLY A 466 12.60 -10.54 -8.15
CA GLY A 466 11.38 -10.06 -8.81
C GLY A 466 11.01 -8.60 -8.51
N PHE A 467 11.91 -7.84 -7.87
CA PHE A 467 11.67 -6.42 -7.52
C PHE A 467 11.78 -5.51 -8.74
N ILE A 468 12.47 -5.96 -9.79
CA ILE A 468 12.52 -5.30 -11.10
C ILE A 468 11.72 -6.13 -12.09
N ARG A 469 10.54 -5.65 -12.43
CA ARG A 469 9.66 -6.34 -13.39
C ARG A 469 10.14 -6.08 -14.82
N ASN A 470 10.29 -7.15 -15.59
CA ASN A 470 10.68 -7.12 -17.02
C ASN A 470 12.02 -6.39 -17.28
N GLY A 471 12.96 -6.47 -16.36
CA GLY A 471 14.27 -5.82 -16.49
C GLY A 471 14.19 -4.28 -16.57
N ARG A 472 13.19 -3.66 -15.97
CA ARG A 472 12.96 -2.22 -16.06
C ARG A 472 13.03 -1.56 -14.70
N ILE A 473 13.85 -0.52 -14.59
CA ILE A 473 13.90 0.36 -13.43
C ILE A 473 13.09 1.63 -13.78
N THR A 474 12.09 1.92 -12.96
CA THR A 474 11.33 3.16 -13.07
C THR A 474 11.99 4.20 -12.18
N LEU A 475 12.77 5.09 -12.77
CA LEU A 475 13.32 6.23 -12.06
C LEU A 475 12.28 7.35 -12.08
N ARG A 476 11.84 7.80 -10.92
CA ARG A 476 11.20 9.11 -10.79
C ARG A 476 12.27 10.11 -10.40
N LEU A 477 12.67 10.90 -11.34
CA LEU A 477 13.43 12.10 -11.05
C LEU A 477 12.44 13.20 -10.70
N ASN A 478 12.78 14.01 -9.71
CA ASN A 478 11.96 15.08 -9.14
C ASN A 478 11.48 16.18 -10.08
N GLU A 479 11.79 16.12 -11.31
CA GLU A 479 11.28 17.06 -12.28
C GLU A 479 9.97 16.55 -12.89
N ALA A 480 8.99 16.77 -12.07
CA ALA A 480 7.65 17.21 -12.45
C ALA A 480 7.17 16.91 -13.87
N ASN A 481 6.08 16.18 -13.91
CA ASN A 481 4.92 16.56 -14.69
C ASN A 481 5.03 16.54 -16.21
N ARG A 482 6.03 15.94 -16.82
CA ARG A 482 5.96 15.65 -18.26
C ARG A 482 5.58 14.21 -18.50
N THR A 483 4.30 14.00 -18.52
CA THR A 483 3.69 12.74 -18.93
C THR A 483 3.98 12.47 -20.39
N ASN A 484 4.76 11.44 -20.61
CA ASN A 484 4.92 10.90 -21.94
C ASN A 484 3.93 9.77 -22.13
N VAL A 485 3.11 9.94 -23.12
CA VAL A 485 2.17 8.92 -23.54
C VAL A 485 2.86 8.00 -24.53
N ARG A 486 2.73 6.72 -24.32
CA ARG A 486 3.20 5.70 -25.23
C ARG A 486 2.03 4.88 -25.72
N LEU A 487 1.91 4.80 -27.03
CA LEU A 487 0.95 3.93 -27.67
C LEU A 487 1.49 2.47 -27.65
N ARG A 488 0.66 1.44 -27.31
CA ARG A 488 0.96 0.03 -27.33
C ARG A 488 -0.11 -0.68 -28.12
N SER A 489 0.17 -1.55 -29.00
CA SER A 489 -0.75 -2.47 -29.60
C SER A 489 -1.01 -3.65 -28.65
N THR A 490 -2.22 -4.13 -28.63
CA THR A 490 -2.57 -5.37 -27.94
C THR A 490 -3.30 -6.27 -28.91
N SER A 491 -2.83 -7.50 -28.97
CA SER A 491 -3.49 -8.55 -29.74
C SER A 491 -4.61 -9.23 -28.96
N SER A 492 -4.73 -8.97 -27.65
CA SER A 492 -5.76 -9.54 -26.79
C SER A 492 -6.58 -8.45 -26.12
N TRP A 493 -7.84 -8.39 -26.49
CA TRP A 493 -8.84 -7.57 -25.85
C TRP A 493 -9.58 -8.42 -24.82
N ASN A 494 -9.12 -8.45 -23.57
CA ASN A 494 -9.75 -9.26 -22.53
C ASN A 494 -11.05 -8.63 -22.02
N TRP A 495 -12.10 -9.41 -22.11
CA TRP A 495 -13.48 -9.00 -21.89
C TRP A 495 -14.11 -9.42 -20.59
N THR A 496 -13.40 -9.92 -19.64
CA THR A 496 -13.96 -10.23 -18.34
C THR A 496 -14.20 -8.95 -17.56
N PRO A 497 -15.44 -8.57 -17.27
CA PRO A 497 -15.71 -7.55 -16.27
C PRO A 497 -15.19 -8.06 -14.94
N ALA A 498 -14.30 -7.29 -14.32
CA ALA A 498 -13.87 -7.54 -12.94
C ALA A 498 -14.99 -7.16 -11.97
#